data_7024bb7a6a892dc37b28ff598462badc
#
_entry.id   7024bb7a6a892dc37b28ff598462badc
#
_cell.length_a   1.000
_cell.length_b   1.000
_cell.length_c   1.000
_cell.angle_alpha   90.00
_cell.angle_beta   90.00
_cell.angle_gamma   90.00
#
_symmetry.space_group_name_H-M   'P 1'
#
loop_
_entity.id
_entity.type
_entity.pdbx_description
1 polymer ?
#
loop_
_entity_poly.entity_id
_entity_poly.type
_entity_poly.pdbx_seq_one_letter_code
_entity_poly.pdbx_strand_id
1 'polypeptide(L)'
;MEKIYEKIQKYKKLAVKKPKYYVSIGDLYSDDGDFKTATIYYQKAVDNGVLAYTVLGDTWGYRSQYKKAFNVYTEGANKGEAECFARLGFCYETGYVKIDIQKAIECYVKASDLGVAAAARSLGDLYYFNTPIEDSEIENVKNALKYYERAFYLGDIEVAKKIGFILSLIHIS
;
A
#
# COMPACT_ATOMS: atom_id res chain seq x y z
N MET A 1 -25.86 7.76 13.54
CA MET A 1 -26.31 6.48 12.93
C MET A 1 -27.29 6.68 11.79
N GLU A 2 -28.37 7.45 11.97
CA GLU A 2 -29.40 7.68 10.94
C GLU A 2 -28.86 8.23 9.61
N LYS A 3 -28.00 9.25 9.64
CA LYS A 3 -27.36 9.83 8.45
C LYS A 3 -26.46 8.84 7.67
N ILE A 4 -25.77 7.93 8.34
CA ILE A 4 -24.94 6.90 7.70
C ILE A 4 -25.83 5.87 7.00
N TYR A 5 -26.91 5.45 7.64
CA TYR A 5 -27.88 4.53 7.07
C TYR A 5 -28.51 5.08 5.79
N GLU A 6 -28.97 6.34 5.80
CA GLU A 6 -29.52 7.02 4.63
C GLU A 6 -28.50 7.09 3.47
N LYS A 7 -27.23 7.41 3.80
CA LYS A 7 -26.14 7.46 2.82
C LYS A 7 -25.88 6.08 2.20
N ILE A 8 -25.89 5.03 3.00
CA ILE A 8 -25.77 3.64 2.51
C ILE A 8 -26.92 3.29 1.57
N GLN A 9 -28.17 3.59 1.94
CA GLN A 9 -29.32 3.31 1.08
C GLN A 9 -29.25 4.05 -0.26
N LYS A 10 -28.82 5.33 -0.23
CA LYS A 10 -28.56 6.12 -1.45
C LYS A 10 -27.49 5.45 -2.31
N TYR A 11 -26.36 5.06 -1.73
CA TYR A 11 -25.27 4.42 -2.49
C TYR A 11 -25.66 3.05 -3.04
N LYS A 12 -26.45 2.25 -2.31
CA LYS A 12 -27.00 0.98 -2.82
C LYS A 12 -27.80 1.16 -4.10
N LYS A 13 -28.65 2.19 -4.16
CA LYS A 13 -29.42 2.51 -5.38
C LYS A 13 -28.52 2.95 -6.53
N LEU A 14 -27.47 3.71 -6.25
CA LEU A 14 -26.53 4.20 -7.26
C LEU A 14 -25.59 3.10 -7.76
N ALA A 15 -25.21 2.16 -6.90
CA ALA A 15 -24.26 1.08 -7.21
C ALA A 15 -24.77 0.15 -8.32
N VAL A 16 -26.08 -0.01 -8.47
CA VAL A 16 -26.71 -0.78 -9.57
C VAL A 16 -26.27 -0.26 -10.94
N LYS A 17 -26.15 1.08 -11.09
CA LYS A 17 -25.76 1.72 -12.35
C LYS A 17 -24.27 2.10 -12.40
N LYS A 18 -23.66 2.30 -11.26
CA LYS A 18 -22.28 2.78 -11.11
C LYS A 18 -21.56 1.96 -10.03
N PRO A 19 -20.93 0.84 -10.36
CA PRO A 19 -20.34 -0.10 -9.39
C PRO A 19 -19.32 0.52 -8.42
N LYS A 20 -18.68 1.66 -8.79
CA LYS A 20 -17.78 2.38 -7.90
C LYS A 20 -18.40 2.74 -6.53
N TYR A 21 -19.73 2.87 -6.44
CA TYR A 21 -20.40 3.13 -5.17
C TYR A 21 -20.37 1.94 -4.20
N TYR A 22 -20.05 0.73 -4.67
CA TYR A 22 -19.76 -0.37 -3.75
C TYR A 22 -18.52 -0.09 -2.90
N VAL A 23 -17.47 0.54 -3.47
CA VAL A 23 -16.31 1.01 -2.70
C VAL A 23 -16.76 1.97 -1.61
N SER A 24 -17.53 3.02 -1.97
CA SER A 24 -18.01 4.00 -0.99
C SER A 24 -18.89 3.41 0.12
N ILE A 25 -19.61 2.31 -0.14
CA ILE A 25 -20.34 1.58 0.90
C ILE A 25 -19.36 0.81 1.79
N GLY A 26 -18.37 0.15 1.18
CA GLY A 26 -17.31 -0.55 1.89
C GLY A 26 -16.56 0.39 2.83
N ASP A 27 -16.21 1.61 2.37
CA ASP A 27 -15.54 2.64 3.17
C ASP A 27 -16.36 2.98 4.42
N LEU A 28 -17.67 3.19 4.29
CA LEU A 28 -18.54 3.52 5.43
C LEU A 28 -18.57 2.40 6.48
N TYR A 29 -18.54 1.13 6.06
CA TYR A 29 -18.48 0.01 7.00
C TYR A 29 -17.07 -0.18 7.58
N SER A 30 -16.04 0.11 6.80
CA SER A 30 -14.63 0.07 7.25
C SER A 30 -14.36 1.14 8.31
N ASP A 31 -14.86 2.36 8.11
CA ASP A 31 -14.76 3.48 9.06
C ASP A 31 -15.46 3.17 10.39
N ASP A 32 -16.54 2.38 10.35
CA ASP A 32 -17.28 1.89 11.54
C ASP A 32 -16.63 0.63 12.17
N GLY A 33 -15.53 0.13 11.59
CA GLY A 33 -14.82 -1.08 12.05
C GLY A 33 -15.48 -2.39 11.64
N ASP A 34 -16.59 -2.38 10.89
CA ASP A 34 -17.22 -3.60 10.35
C ASP A 34 -16.49 -4.08 9.09
N PHE A 35 -15.26 -4.54 9.28
CA PHE A 35 -14.44 -5.08 8.19
C PHE A 35 -15.05 -6.31 7.50
N LYS A 36 -15.97 -7.03 8.19
CA LYS A 36 -16.67 -8.17 7.58
C LYS A 36 -17.63 -7.69 6.49
N THR A 37 -18.46 -6.70 6.78
CA THR A 37 -19.39 -6.13 5.81
C THR A 37 -18.64 -5.31 4.74
N ALA A 38 -17.61 -4.55 5.12
CA ALA A 38 -16.74 -3.83 4.19
C ALA A 38 -16.15 -4.78 3.13
N THR A 39 -15.61 -5.95 3.55
CA THR A 39 -15.09 -6.97 2.63
C THR A 39 -16.12 -7.38 1.57
N ILE A 40 -17.40 -7.55 1.96
CA ILE A 40 -18.48 -7.96 1.02
C ILE A 40 -18.69 -6.88 -0.06
N TYR A 41 -18.66 -5.60 0.33
CA TYR A 41 -18.89 -4.52 -0.61
C TYR A 41 -17.68 -4.24 -1.51
N TYR A 42 -16.47 -4.34 -0.98
CA TYR A 42 -15.26 -4.26 -1.82
C TYR A 42 -15.17 -5.44 -2.80
N GLN A 43 -15.55 -6.65 -2.36
CA GLN A 43 -15.64 -7.79 -3.29
C GLN A 43 -16.65 -7.52 -4.41
N LYS A 44 -17.83 -7.00 -4.08
CA LYS A 44 -18.82 -6.59 -5.11
C LYS A 44 -18.27 -5.55 -6.07
N ALA A 45 -17.45 -4.60 -5.59
CA ALA A 45 -16.80 -3.64 -6.46
C ALA A 45 -15.86 -4.33 -7.47
N VAL A 46 -15.00 -5.21 -6.97
CA VAL A 46 -14.06 -5.99 -7.79
C VAL A 46 -14.80 -6.88 -8.80
N ASP A 47 -15.84 -7.61 -8.36
CA ASP A 47 -16.67 -8.48 -9.22
C ASP A 47 -17.35 -7.70 -10.35
N ASN A 48 -17.55 -6.39 -10.17
CA ASN A 48 -18.12 -5.48 -11.17
C ASN A 48 -17.04 -4.65 -11.91
N GLY A 49 -15.79 -5.07 -11.88
CA GLY A 49 -14.70 -4.49 -12.66
C GLY A 49 -14.11 -3.19 -12.10
N VAL A 50 -14.39 -2.86 -10.84
CA VAL A 50 -13.77 -1.71 -10.17
C VAL A 50 -12.45 -2.14 -9.56
N LEU A 51 -11.37 -1.39 -9.81
CA LEU A 51 -10.08 -1.61 -9.15
C LEU A 51 -10.22 -1.22 -7.67
N ALA A 52 -10.36 -2.19 -6.81
CA ALA A 52 -10.54 -2.04 -5.36
C ALA A 52 -9.83 -3.16 -4.59
N TYR A 53 -8.80 -3.75 -5.21
CA TYR A 53 -8.08 -4.88 -4.63
C TYR A 53 -7.27 -4.45 -3.40
N THR A 54 -6.72 -3.25 -3.39
CA THR A 54 -5.97 -2.74 -2.23
C THR A 54 -6.86 -2.69 -1.00
N VAL A 55 -8.01 -2.01 -1.08
CA VAL A 55 -8.93 -1.90 0.08
C VAL A 55 -9.56 -3.25 0.47
N LEU A 56 -9.82 -4.13 -0.52
CA LEU A 56 -10.28 -5.49 -0.25
C LEU A 56 -9.22 -6.29 0.49
N GLY A 57 -7.97 -6.23 0.05
CA GLY A 57 -6.85 -6.90 0.70
C GLY A 57 -6.58 -6.36 2.10
N ASP A 58 -6.63 -5.04 2.28
CA ASP A 58 -6.46 -4.39 3.58
C ASP A 58 -7.53 -4.88 4.59
N THR A 59 -8.80 -5.03 4.17
CA THR A 59 -9.83 -5.57 5.06
C THR A 59 -9.60 -7.03 5.44
N TRP A 60 -9.02 -7.86 4.56
CA TRP A 60 -8.58 -9.20 4.92
C TRP A 60 -7.41 -9.16 5.91
N GLY A 61 -6.48 -8.21 5.76
CA GLY A 61 -5.38 -7.95 6.70
C GLY A 61 -5.89 -7.58 8.10
N TYR A 62 -6.82 -6.62 8.21
CA TYR A 62 -7.45 -6.23 9.49
C TYR A 62 -8.18 -7.38 10.17
N ARG A 63 -8.66 -8.35 9.41
CA ARG A 63 -9.26 -9.59 9.92
C ARG A 63 -8.24 -10.69 10.19
N SER A 64 -6.94 -10.38 10.15
CA SER A 64 -5.82 -11.33 10.33
C SER A 64 -5.82 -12.49 9.32
N GLN A 65 -6.47 -12.32 8.17
CA GLN A 65 -6.52 -13.30 7.08
C GLN A 65 -5.40 -13.02 6.06
N TYR A 66 -4.15 -12.98 6.52
CA TYR A 66 -2.98 -12.50 5.76
C TYR A 66 -2.77 -13.22 4.43
N LYS A 67 -3.02 -14.54 4.38
CA LYS A 67 -2.91 -15.31 3.14
C LYS A 67 -3.95 -14.89 2.10
N LYS A 68 -5.16 -14.54 2.53
CA LYS A 68 -6.20 -14.00 1.63
C LYS A 68 -5.84 -12.60 1.16
N ALA A 69 -5.36 -11.74 2.06
CA ALA A 69 -4.87 -10.41 1.71
C ALA A 69 -3.79 -10.49 0.62
N PHE A 70 -2.78 -11.34 0.82
CA PHE A 70 -1.71 -11.56 -0.16
C PHE A 70 -2.23 -12.00 -1.53
N ASN A 71 -3.18 -12.96 -1.58
CA ASN A 71 -3.76 -13.41 -2.85
C ASN A 71 -4.52 -12.28 -3.56
N VAL A 72 -5.28 -11.48 -2.80
CA VAL A 72 -6.02 -10.33 -3.34
C VAL A 72 -5.06 -9.28 -3.88
N TYR A 73 -3.99 -8.94 -3.15
CA TYR A 73 -2.98 -8.00 -3.65
C TYR A 73 -2.28 -8.52 -4.90
N THR A 74 -2.02 -9.83 -4.98
CA THR A 74 -1.43 -10.46 -6.16
C THR A 74 -2.34 -10.29 -7.37
N GLU A 75 -3.64 -10.51 -7.19
CA GLU A 75 -4.62 -10.32 -8.26
C GLU A 75 -4.71 -8.86 -8.69
N GLY A 76 -4.76 -7.91 -7.74
CA GLY A 76 -4.80 -6.49 -8.01
C GLY A 76 -3.55 -5.99 -8.76
N ALA A 77 -2.36 -6.47 -8.37
CA ALA A 77 -1.11 -6.17 -9.05
C ALA A 77 -1.13 -6.67 -10.51
N ASN A 78 -1.67 -7.87 -10.75
CA ASN A 78 -1.85 -8.42 -12.10
C ASN A 78 -2.89 -7.63 -12.93
N LYS A 79 -3.81 -6.92 -12.28
CA LYS A 79 -4.77 -6.01 -12.92
C LYS A 79 -4.24 -4.58 -13.08
N GLY A 80 -3.00 -4.31 -12.64
CA GLY A 80 -2.33 -3.02 -12.77
C GLY A 80 -2.63 -2.02 -11.64
N GLU A 81 -3.20 -2.45 -10.52
CA GLU A 81 -3.38 -1.59 -9.36
C GLU A 81 -2.05 -1.39 -8.64
N ALA A 82 -1.48 -0.17 -8.75
CA ALA A 82 -0.12 0.15 -8.32
C ALA A 82 0.10 -0.07 -6.82
N GLU A 83 -0.87 0.31 -5.99
CA GLU A 83 -0.82 0.15 -4.54
C GLU A 83 -0.73 -1.31 -4.12
N CYS A 84 -1.25 -2.25 -4.93
CA CYS A 84 -1.15 -3.67 -4.65
C CYS A 84 0.30 -4.17 -4.69
N PHE A 85 1.17 -3.61 -5.54
CA PHE A 85 2.60 -3.92 -5.48
C PHE A 85 3.23 -3.44 -4.17
N ALA A 86 2.87 -2.25 -3.68
CA ALA A 86 3.35 -1.77 -2.39
C ALA A 86 2.90 -2.69 -1.24
N ARG A 87 1.64 -3.15 -1.26
CA ARG A 87 1.12 -4.11 -0.26
C ARG A 87 1.80 -5.48 -0.35
N LEU A 88 2.15 -5.96 -1.54
CA LEU A 88 2.94 -7.18 -1.70
C LEU A 88 4.35 -7.02 -1.13
N GLY A 89 5.01 -5.88 -1.38
CA GLY A 89 6.28 -5.54 -0.76
C GLY A 89 6.21 -5.64 0.76
N PHE A 90 5.21 -5.02 1.36
CA PHE A 90 4.95 -5.10 2.80
C PHE A 90 4.70 -6.53 3.29
N CYS A 91 3.97 -7.35 2.53
CA CYS A 91 3.73 -8.75 2.89
C CYS A 91 5.02 -9.58 2.94
N TYR A 92 5.96 -9.34 2.02
CA TYR A 92 7.25 -10.00 2.00
C TYR A 92 8.20 -9.45 3.08
N GLU A 93 8.17 -8.16 3.36
CA GLU A 93 8.98 -7.53 4.40
C GLU A 93 8.58 -8.01 5.80
N THR A 94 7.28 -8.06 6.10
CA THR A 94 6.75 -8.37 7.43
C THR A 94 6.49 -9.84 7.69
N GLY A 95 6.54 -10.68 6.64
CA GLY A 95 6.31 -12.12 6.78
C GLY A 95 4.85 -12.54 6.83
N TYR A 96 3.92 -11.78 6.25
CA TYR A 96 2.52 -12.20 6.08
C TYR A 96 2.40 -13.57 5.40
N VAL A 97 3.39 -13.91 4.57
CA VAL A 97 3.56 -15.23 3.93
C VAL A 97 4.90 -15.84 4.34
N LYS A 98 5.99 -15.30 3.85
CA LYS A 98 7.37 -15.64 4.19
C LYS A 98 8.21 -14.39 4.00
N ILE A 99 9.07 -14.07 4.95
CA ILE A 99 10.03 -12.96 4.81
C ILE A 99 10.91 -13.21 3.60
N ASP A 100 10.96 -12.22 2.70
CA ASP A 100 11.80 -12.23 1.51
C ASP A 100 12.08 -10.77 1.12
N ILE A 101 13.17 -10.23 1.65
CA ILE A 101 13.52 -8.81 1.49
C ILE A 101 13.79 -8.48 0.02
N GLN A 102 14.39 -9.41 -0.75
CA GLN A 102 14.63 -9.17 -2.17
C GLN A 102 13.33 -9.00 -2.96
N LYS A 103 12.32 -9.86 -2.70
CA LYS A 103 10.99 -9.70 -3.30
C LYS A 103 10.28 -8.47 -2.81
N ALA A 104 10.47 -8.07 -1.54
CA ALA A 104 9.92 -6.81 -1.04
C ALA A 104 10.46 -5.63 -1.84
N ILE A 105 11.78 -5.56 -2.05
CA ILE A 105 12.42 -4.53 -2.88
C ILE A 105 11.85 -4.52 -4.29
N GLU A 106 11.78 -5.68 -4.97
CA GLU A 106 11.23 -5.79 -6.33
C GLU A 106 9.80 -5.25 -6.43
N CYS A 107 8.96 -5.59 -5.46
CA CYS A 107 7.58 -5.12 -5.40
C CYS A 107 7.51 -3.61 -5.14
N TYR A 108 8.30 -3.09 -4.20
CA TYR A 108 8.34 -1.66 -3.91
C TYR A 108 8.91 -0.84 -5.08
N VAL A 109 9.92 -1.35 -5.79
CA VAL A 109 10.44 -0.70 -7.01
C VAL A 109 9.32 -0.55 -8.03
N LYS A 110 8.60 -1.62 -8.34
CA LYS A 110 7.47 -1.58 -9.27
C LYS A 110 6.40 -0.57 -8.85
N ALA A 111 6.02 -0.57 -7.56
CA ALA A 111 5.04 0.39 -7.04
C ALA A 111 5.54 1.83 -7.15
N SER A 112 6.81 2.08 -6.79
CA SER A 112 7.45 3.39 -6.91
C SER A 112 7.50 3.88 -8.36
N ASP A 113 7.81 3.00 -9.31
CA ASP A 113 7.84 3.33 -10.74
C ASP A 113 6.45 3.68 -11.27
N LEU A 114 5.41 3.10 -10.70
CA LEU A 114 4.01 3.43 -10.95
C LEU A 114 3.51 4.67 -10.18
N GLY A 115 4.38 5.35 -9.44
CA GLY A 115 4.07 6.61 -8.77
C GLY A 115 3.61 6.50 -7.32
N VAL A 116 3.74 5.33 -6.68
CA VAL A 116 3.36 5.16 -5.26
C VAL A 116 4.44 5.71 -4.34
N ALA A 117 4.23 6.91 -3.80
CA ALA A 117 5.19 7.59 -2.93
C ALA A 117 5.56 6.78 -1.68
N ALA A 118 4.57 6.12 -1.05
CA ALA A 118 4.78 5.26 0.11
C ALA A 118 5.74 4.10 -0.18
N ALA A 119 5.71 3.53 -1.39
CA ALA A 119 6.64 2.47 -1.78
C ALA A 119 8.08 2.98 -1.92
N ALA A 120 8.26 4.18 -2.49
CA ALA A 120 9.57 4.81 -2.54
C ALA A 120 10.12 5.09 -1.14
N ARG A 121 9.28 5.57 -0.20
CA ARG A 121 9.66 5.73 1.21
C ARG A 121 10.07 4.39 1.84
N SER A 122 9.28 3.34 1.64
CA SER A 122 9.60 2.00 2.18
C SER A 122 10.93 1.47 1.64
N LEU A 123 11.26 1.71 0.37
CA LEU A 123 12.59 1.40 -0.18
C LEU A 123 13.69 2.17 0.53
N GLY A 124 13.50 3.47 0.74
CA GLY A 124 14.43 4.28 1.50
C GLY A 124 14.64 3.74 2.92
N ASP A 125 13.56 3.34 3.59
CA ASP A 125 13.63 2.74 4.92
C ASP A 125 14.35 1.38 4.92
N LEU A 126 14.08 0.52 3.93
CA LEU A 126 14.76 -0.76 3.79
C LEU A 126 16.28 -0.59 3.62
N TYR A 127 16.71 0.28 2.71
CA TYR A 127 18.13 0.54 2.49
C TYR A 127 18.81 1.21 3.68
N TYR A 128 18.07 2.02 4.45
CA TYR A 128 18.66 2.73 5.58
C TYR A 128 18.75 1.86 6.84
N PHE A 129 17.74 1.02 7.13
CA PHE A 129 17.63 0.29 8.40
C PHE A 129 17.96 -1.20 8.30
N ASN A 130 17.79 -1.83 7.15
CA ASN A 130 17.98 -3.27 6.96
C ASN A 130 19.31 -3.58 6.25
N THR A 131 20.40 -3.09 6.80
CA THR A 131 21.74 -3.45 6.31
C THR A 131 22.15 -4.86 6.76
N PRO A 132 22.88 -5.64 5.93
CA PRO A 132 23.39 -5.24 4.63
C PRO A 132 22.50 -5.75 3.48
N ILE A 133 21.86 -4.84 2.72
CA ILE A 133 21.25 -5.19 1.42
C ILE A 133 22.33 -5.18 0.35
N GLU A 134 23.23 -4.20 0.44
CA GLU A 134 24.42 -4.08 -0.40
C GLU A 134 25.68 -4.37 0.43
N ASP A 135 26.77 -4.72 -0.24
CA ASP A 135 28.06 -5.03 0.40
C ASP A 135 28.72 -3.79 1.05
N SER A 136 28.22 -2.58 0.75
CA SER A 136 28.75 -1.31 1.23
C SER A 136 27.67 -0.50 1.96
N GLU A 137 27.98 -0.12 3.21
CA GLU A 137 27.14 0.80 3.99
C GLU A 137 26.93 2.14 3.28
N ILE A 138 27.96 2.65 2.59
CA ILE A 138 27.89 3.89 1.81
C ILE A 138 26.88 3.74 0.67
N GLU A 139 26.85 2.60 -0.01
CA GLU A 139 25.93 2.37 -1.11
C GLU A 139 24.49 2.23 -0.61
N ASN A 140 24.27 1.61 0.54
CA ASN A 140 22.96 1.56 1.20
C ASN A 140 22.46 2.97 1.54
N VAL A 141 23.30 3.85 2.08
CA VAL A 141 22.95 5.24 2.41
C VAL A 141 22.61 6.04 1.14
N LYS A 142 23.35 5.86 0.07
CA LYS A 142 23.06 6.50 -1.23
C LYS A 142 21.73 6.04 -1.82
N ASN A 143 21.47 4.74 -1.77
CA ASN A 143 20.20 4.17 -2.24
C ASN A 143 19.02 4.65 -1.37
N ALA A 144 19.19 4.72 -0.06
CA ALA A 144 18.18 5.28 0.83
C ALA A 144 17.87 6.73 0.45
N LEU A 145 18.89 7.57 0.26
CA LEU A 145 18.72 8.96 -0.15
C LEU A 145 17.97 9.07 -1.47
N LYS A 146 18.39 8.32 -2.50
CA LYS A 146 17.76 8.28 -3.82
C LYS A 146 16.24 7.98 -3.72
N TYR A 147 15.85 7.00 -2.92
CA TYR A 147 14.45 6.61 -2.81
C TYR A 147 13.65 7.58 -1.92
N TYR A 148 14.23 8.19 -0.89
CA TYR A 148 13.56 9.27 -0.15
C TYR A 148 13.34 10.52 -1.02
N GLU A 149 14.32 10.91 -1.85
CA GLU A 149 14.14 11.98 -2.82
C GLU A 149 13.01 11.66 -3.80
N ARG A 150 12.96 10.42 -4.32
CA ARG A 150 11.86 9.98 -5.16
C ARG A 150 10.51 10.07 -4.45
N ALA A 151 10.41 9.62 -3.20
CA ALA A 151 9.19 9.74 -2.39
C ALA A 151 8.76 11.19 -2.24
N PHE A 152 9.72 12.10 -1.98
CA PHE A 152 9.48 13.53 -1.89
C PHE A 152 8.92 14.11 -3.18
N TYR A 153 9.53 13.79 -4.34
CA TYR A 153 9.02 14.21 -5.64
C TYR A 153 7.65 13.66 -5.99
N LEU A 154 7.29 12.49 -5.45
CA LEU A 154 5.97 11.90 -5.58
C LEU A 154 4.94 12.47 -4.58
N GLY A 155 5.34 13.45 -3.76
CA GLY A 155 4.46 14.19 -2.85
C GLY A 155 4.52 13.77 -1.39
N ASP A 156 5.39 12.84 -1.00
CA ASP A 156 5.60 12.49 0.41
C ASP A 156 6.55 13.49 1.09
N ILE A 157 6.00 14.60 1.58
CA ILE A 157 6.77 15.66 2.22
C ILE A 157 7.39 15.25 3.57
N GLU A 158 6.89 14.19 4.21
CA GLU A 158 7.37 13.74 5.52
C GLU A 158 8.81 13.20 5.46
N VAL A 159 9.25 12.72 4.29
CA VAL A 159 10.62 12.22 4.10
C VAL A 159 11.69 13.33 4.09
N ALA A 160 11.30 14.61 3.98
CA ALA A 160 12.26 15.73 3.94
C ALA A 160 13.21 15.75 5.16
N LYS A 161 12.71 15.41 6.34
CA LYS A 161 13.55 15.31 7.55
C LYS A 161 14.58 14.18 7.44
N LYS A 162 14.21 13.03 6.86
CA LYS A 162 15.11 11.89 6.64
C LYS A 162 16.21 12.26 5.63
N ILE A 163 15.84 12.95 4.55
CA ILE A 163 16.79 13.47 3.55
C ILE A 163 17.80 14.40 4.22
N GLY A 164 17.32 15.41 4.96
CA GLY A 164 18.18 16.36 5.67
C GLY A 164 19.15 15.70 6.63
N PHE A 165 18.68 14.71 7.39
CA PHE A 165 19.52 13.93 8.31
C PHE A 165 20.63 13.16 7.57
N ILE A 166 20.30 12.45 6.48
CA ILE A 166 21.27 11.68 5.69
C ILE A 166 22.32 12.62 5.07
N LEU A 167 21.89 13.76 4.49
CA LEU A 167 22.81 14.73 3.93
C LEU A 167 23.78 15.30 4.97
N SER A 168 23.31 15.53 6.21
CA SER A 168 24.20 15.97 7.30
C SER A 168 25.27 14.94 7.65
N LEU A 169 24.95 13.64 7.59
CA LEU A 169 25.92 12.56 7.85
C LEU A 169 26.99 12.48 6.75
N ILE A 170 26.60 12.65 5.48
CA ILE A 170 27.53 12.58 4.34
C ILE A 170 28.49 13.78 4.34
N HIS A 171 28.07 14.94 4.82
CA HIS A 171 28.94 16.14 4.87
C HIS A 171 29.92 16.17 6.05
N ILE A 172 29.74 15.30 7.06
CA ILE A 172 30.61 15.23 8.24
C ILE A 172 31.71 14.17 8.04
N SER A 173 31.56 13.26 7.08
CA SER A 173 32.51 12.20 6.73
C SER A 173 33.39 12.59 5.56
#